data_4a16071ae8b828e31b573b2fd6402f21
#
_entry.id   4a16071ae8b828e31b573b2fd6402f21
#
_cell.length_a   1.000
_cell.length_b   1.000
_cell.length_c   1.000
_cell.angle_alpha   90.00
_cell.angle_beta   90.00
_cell.angle_gamma   90.00
#
_symmetry.space_group_name_H-M   'P 1'
#
loop_
_entity.id
_entity.type
_entity.pdbx_description
1 polymer ?
#
loop_
_entity_poly.entity_id
_entity_poly.type
_entity_poly.pdbx_seq_one_letter_code
_entity_poly.pdbx_strand_id
1 'polypeptide(L)'
;MDGQYIKKMKADFWGYFFSHCRWIGFNINKCYYSIFMSILLHLKRIKVGKSPIFYNKSYFRRHPESNINIGDYCIFDSSKYRNLIGVSKCCIISTLTKQAQLHIGNSTGFSGVRIGCFDSITIGDNCLIGANVLITDSDWHSIDPTKRKEVGSESSKINPVKIGNNVFIGVNSMILKGTEIGDNSVIGAGSIVSGIIPSNVIAAGNPCKVIKML
;
A
#
# COMPACT_ATOMS: atom_id res chain seq x y z
N MET A 1 24.08 -29.24 -5.62
CA MET A 1 22.61 -29.49 -5.52
C MET A 1 22.43 -30.75 -4.69
N ASP A 2 21.60 -30.68 -3.66
CA ASP A 2 21.33 -31.76 -2.74
C ASP A 2 20.66 -32.95 -3.47
N GLY A 3 21.15 -34.18 -3.26
CA GLY A 3 20.63 -35.38 -3.93
C GLY A 3 19.13 -35.61 -3.69
N GLN A 4 18.62 -35.11 -2.57
CA GLN A 4 17.20 -35.13 -2.25
C GLN A 4 16.36 -34.19 -3.17
N TYR A 5 16.93 -33.05 -3.57
CA TYR A 5 16.29 -32.12 -4.52
C TYR A 5 16.16 -32.74 -5.92
N ILE A 6 17.24 -33.41 -6.39
CA ILE A 6 17.23 -34.10 -7.70
C ILE A 6 16.20 -35.24 -7.72
N LYS A 7 16.07 -36.00 -6.63
CA LYS A 7 15.07 -37.08 -6.51
C LYS A 7 13.63 -36.54 -6.57
N LYS A 8 13.35 -35.44 -5.87
CA LYS A 8 12.05 -34.74 -5.92
C LYS A 8 11.76 -34.20 -7.30
N MET A 9 12.74 -33.59 -7.98
CA MET A 9 12.58 -33.04 -9.32
C MET A 9 12.28 -34.12 -10.36
N LYS A 10 12.84 -35.33 -10.21
CA LYS A 10 12.51 -36.49 -11.09
C LYS A 10 11.09 -37.00 -10.83
N ALA A 11 10.58 -36.92 -9.62
CA ALA A 11 9.24 -37.37 -9.28
C ALA A 11 8.13 -36.44 -9.81
N ASP A 12 8.40 -35.10 -9.89
CA ASP A 12 7.46 -34.11 -10.42
C ASP A 12 8.18 -33.08 -11.31
N PHE A 13 8.70 -33.56 -12.42
CA PHE A 13 9.46 -32.73 -13.37
C PHE A 13 8.67 -31.52 -13.85
N TRP A 14 7.42 -31.70 -14.24
CA TRP A 14 6.60 -30.63 -14.77
C TRP A 14 6.24 -29.58 -13.71
N GLY A 15 5.95 -29.99 -12.49
CA GLY A 15 5.70 -29.07 -11.37
C GLY A 15 6.92 -28.16 -11.10
N TYR A 16 8.11 -28.75 -11.03
CA TYR A 16 9.35 -27.99 -10.85
C TYR A 16 9.67 -27.10 -12.04
N PHE A 17 9.47 -27.60 -13.28
CA PHE A 17 9.70 -26.83 -14.51
C PHE A 17 8.82 -25.56 -14.54
N PHE A 18 7.50 -25.72 -14.39
CA PHE A 18 6.59 -24.57 -14.40
C PHE A 18 6.81 -23.62 -13.21
N SER A 19 7.16 -24.14 -12.04
CA SER A 19 7.53 -23.31 -10.89
C SER A 19 8.75 -22.46 -11.17
N HIS A 20 9.77 -23.03 -11.82
CA HIS A 20 10.99 -22.32 -12.18
C HIS A 20 10.74 -21.28 -13.28
N CYS A 21 9.99 -21.62 -14.32
CA CYS A 21 9.57 -20.67 -15.36
C CYS A 21 8.82 -19.48 -14.76
N ARG A 22 7.90 -19.73 -13.84
CA ARG A 22 7.15 -18.68 -13.14
C ARG A 22 8.08 -17.80 -12.29
N TRP A 23 9.04 -18.39 -11.56
CA TRP A 23 10.02 -17.65 -10.79
C TRP A 23 10.89 -16.74 -11.68
N ILE A 24 11.36 -17.23 -12.82
CA ILE A 24 12.10 -16.44 -13.81
C ILE A 24 11.23 -15.27 -14.30
N GLY A 25 10.00 -15.57 -14.71
CA GLY A 25 9.05 -14.53 -15.19
C GLY A 25 8.81 -13.44 -14.16
N PHE A 26 8.65 -13.78 -12.89
CA PHE A 26 8.50 -12.79 -11.82
C PHE A 26 9.75 -11.95 -11.58
N ASN A 27 10.95 -12.53 -11.71
CA ASN A 27 12.20 -11.78 -11.56
C ASN A 27 12.45 -10.84 -12.75
N ILE A 28 12.14 -11.24 -13.97
CA ILE A 28 12.20 -10.37 -15.15
C ILE A 28 11.21 -9.22 -14.99
N ASN A 29 9.96 -9.52 -14.63
CA ASN A 29 8.93 -8.51 -14.37
C ASN A 29 9.37 -7.51 -13.29
N LYS A 30 9.87 -7.99 -12.15
CA LYS A 30 10.43 -7.19 -11.07
C LYS A 30 11.54 -6.26 -11.57
N CYS A 31 12.52 -6.78 -12.29
CA CYS A 31 13.66 -6.00 -12.79
C CYS A 31 13.17 -4.90 -13.74
N TYR A 32 12.37 -5.27 -14.73
CA TYR A 32 11.84 -4.34 -15.72
C TYR A 32 11.01 -3.22 -15.07
N TYR A 33 10.02 -3.57 -14.25
CA TYR A 33 9.15 -2.56 -13.64
C TYR A 33 9.84 -1.74 -12.56
N SER A 34 10.81 -2.28 -11.83
CA SER A 34 11.56 -1.48 -10.84
C SER A 34 12.38 -0.39 -11.53
N ILE A 35 13.06 -0.71 -12.64
CA ILE A 35 13.79 0.29 -13.41
C ILE A 35 12.83 1.30 -14.05
N PHE A 36 11.81 0.82 -14.78
CA PHE A 36 10.83 1.66 -15.45
C PHE A 36 10.13 2.63 -14.49
N MET A 37 9.64 2.12 -13.35
CA MET A 37 8.95 2.94 -12.37
C MET A 37 9.87 3.93 -11.69
N SER A 38 11.13 3.57 -11.38
CA SER A 38 12.10 4.50 -10.80
C SER A 38 12.33 5.70 -11.70
N ILE A 39 12.51 5.47 -13.00
CA ILE A 39 12.66 6.56 -14.00
C ILE A 39 11.38 7.41 -14.05
N LEU A 40 10.21 6.77 -14.14
CA LEU A 40 8.93 7.47 -14.22
C LEU A 40 8.67 8.34 -12.98
N LEU A 41 8.97 7.83 -11.78
CA LEU A 41 8.78 8.56 -10.53
C LEU A 41 9.73 9.76 -10.43
N HIS A 42 10.98 9.59 -10.86
CA HIS A 42 11.93 10.69 -10.96
C HIS A 42 11.42 11.80 -11.91
N LEU A 43 10.94 11.45 -13.11
CA LEU A 43 10.33 12.40 -14.04
C LEU A 43 9.11 13.12 -13.46
N LYS A 44 8.33 12.44 -12.61
CA LYS A 44 7.18 13.03 -11.88
C LYS A 44 7.61 13.85 -10.66
N ARG A 45 8.90 13.99 -10.38
CA ARG A 45 9.45 14.67 -9.19
C ARG A 45 8.92 14.07 -7.89
N ILE A 46 8.75 12.75 -7.84
CA ILE A 46 8.43 11.99 -6.64
C ILE A 46 9.75 11.51 -6.06
N LYS A 47 9.97 11.79 -4.77
CA LYS A 47 11.18 11.33 -4.08
C LYS A 47 11.04 9.87 -3.71
N VAL A 48 12.00 9.06 -4.15
CA VAL A 48 12.04 7.62 -3.87
C VAL A 48 13.42 7.27 -3.36
N GLY A 49 13.46 6.51 -2.27
CA GLY A 49 14.68 6.00 -1.68
C GLY A 49 15.34 4.90 -2.50
N LYS A 50 16.28 4.20 -1.88
CA LYS A 50 17.11 3.17 -2.53
C LYS A 50 16.30 1.91 -2.81
N SER A 51 16.61 1.25 -3.93
CA SER A 51 16.16 -0.12 -4.26
C SER A 51 14.64 -0.36 -4.13
N PRO A 52 13.76 0.50 -4.67
CA PRO A 52 12.34 0.23 -4.67
C PRO A 52 12.04 -0.98 -5.57
N ILE A 53 11.08 -1.79 -5.17
CA ILE A 53 10.68 -2.98 -5.93
C ILE A 53 9.25 -2.80 -6.45
N PHE A 54 9.08 -2.99 -7.75
CA PHE A 54 7.77 -2.96 -8.39
C PHE A 54 7.48 -4.28 -9.10
N TYR A 55 6.37 -4.91 -8.74
CA TYR A 55 5.79 -6.01 -9.52
C TYR A 55 4.59 -5.47 -10.30
N ASN A 56 4.74 -5.34 -11.60
CA ASN A 56 3.85 -4.65 -12.53
C ASN A 56 3.78 -3.12 -12.32
N LYS A 57 3.12 -2.48 -13.30
CA LYS A 57 2.93 -1.04 -13.33
C LYS A 57 2.03 -0.58 -12.18
N SER A 58 2.54 0.32 -11.35
CA SER A 58 1.79 1.08 -10.36
C SER A 58 1.45 2.47 -10.90
N TYR A 59 0.34 3.04 -10.46
CA TYR A 59 -0.08 4.37 -10.86
C TYR A 59 0.22 5.39 -9.78
N PHE A 60 1.00 6.40 -10.13
CA PHE A 60 1.31 7.53 -9.24
C PHE A 60 0.83 8.84 -9.86
N ARG A 61 0.05 9.59 -9.12
CA ARG A 61 -0.42 10.92 -9.48
C ARG A 61 0.03 11.93 -8.41
N ARG A 62 0.96 12.80 -8.75
CA ARG A 62 1.36 13.90 -7.89
C ARG A 62 0.67 15.18 -8.39
N HIS A 63 -0.11 15.83 -7.51
CA HIS A 63 -0.62 17.18 -7.78
C HIS A 63 0.57 18.15 -7.90
N PRO A 64 0.56 19.17 -8.78
CA PRO A 64 1.55 20.25 -8.76
C PRO A 64 1.69 20.83 -7.34
N GLU A 65 2.93 21.17 -6.94
CA GLU A 65 3.29 21.71 -5.61
C GLU A 65 3.15 20.76 -4.41
N SER A 66 2.47 19.60 -4.56
CA SER A 66 2.41 18.58 -3.51
C SER A 66 3.70 17.77 -3.40
N ASN A 67 3.82 16.97 -2.33
CA ASN A 67 4.97 16.10 -2.10
C ASN A 67 4.54 14.63 -1.91
N ILE A 68 5.29 13.75 -2.57
CA ILE A 68 5.27 12.30 -2.30
C ILE A 68 6.71 11.90 -2.01
N ASN A 69 6.95 11.41 -0.80
CA ASN A 69 8.24 10.91 -0.33
C ASN A 69 8.11 9.42 0.01
N ILE A 70 8.92 8.58 -0.60
CA ILE A 70 8.94 7.13 -0.41
C ILE A 70 10.33 6.76 0.10
N GLY A 71 10.40 6.02 1.17
CA GLY A 71 11.64 5.54 1.79
C GLY A 71 12.35 4.46 0.99
N ASP A 72 13.39 3.92 1.60
CA ASP A 72 14.24 2.87 1.03
C ASP A 72 13.52 1.51 1.05
N TYR A 73 13.83 0.64 0.09
CA TYR A 73 13.41 -0.78 0.02
C TYR A 73 11.90 -1.03 0.03
N CYS A 74 11.10 -0.05 -0.37
CA CYS A 74 9.65 -0.20 -0.46
C CYS A 74 9.25 -1.15 -1.60
N ILE A 75 8.18 -1.91 -1.40
CA ILE A 75 7.67 -2.89 -2.36
C ILE A 75 6.24 -2.53 -2.78
N PHE A 76 6.01 -2.42 -4.09
CA PHE A 76 4.69 -2.16 -4.66
C PHE A 76 4.28 -3.33 -5.56
N ASP A 77 3.36 -4.18 -5.06
CA ASP A 77 2.85 -5.32 -5.80
C ASP A 77 1.51 -4.98 -6.46
N SER A 78 1.55 -4.78 -7.77
CA SER A 78 0.39 -4.57 -8.64
C SER A 78 0.05 -5.80 -9.47
N SER A 79 0.65 -6.97 -9.16
CA SER A 79 0.50 -8.20 -9.94
C SER A 79 -0.67 -9.04 -9.45
N LYS A 80 -1.64 -9.28 -10.35
CA LYS A 80 -2.81 -10.14 -10.07
C LYS A 80 -2.43 -11.60 -9.82
N TYR A 81 -1.31 -12.05 -10.39
CA TYR A 81 -0.93 -13.48 -10.41
C TYR A 81 0.20 -13.81 -9.44
N ARG A 82 0.86 -12.82 -8.85
CA ARG A 82 1.92 -13.02 -7.89
C ARG A 82 1.38 -13.13 -6.46
N ASN A 83 0.48 -12.23 -6.09
CA ASN A 83 -0.16 -12.25 -4.79
C ASN A 83 -1.51 -12.96 -4.88
N LEU A 84 -1.52 -14.25 -4.50
CA LEU A 84 -2.67 -15.13 -4.66
C LEU A 84 -3.84 -14.84 -3.69
N ILE A 85 -3.67 -13.92 -2.73
CA ILE A 85 -4.77 -13.48 -1.86
C ILE A 85 -5.77 -12.58 -2.60
N GLY A 86 -5.44 -12.19 -3.83
CA GLY A 86 -6.37 -11.48 -4.70
C GLY A 86 -6.10 -9.97 -4.81
N VAL A 87 -5.00 -9.60 -5.49
CA VAL A 87 -4.80 -8.22 -5.93
C VAL A 87 -5.73 -7.94 -7.10
N SER A 88 -6.80 -7.19 -6.88
CA SER A 88 -7.81 -6.89 -7.93
C SER A 88 -7.42 -5.73 -8.82
N LYS A 89 -6.64 -4.77 -8.32
CA LYS A 89 -6.21 -3.55 -9.04
C LYS A 89 -4.74 -3.26 -8.77
N CYS A 90 -4.13 -2.46 -9.64
CA CYS A 90 -2.77 -1.95 -9.38
C CYS A 90 -2.73 -1.03 -8.16
N CYS A 91 -1.54 -0.85 -7.57
CA CYS A 91 -1.32 0.21 -6.60
C CYS A 91 -1.59 1.58 -7.24
N ILE A 92 -2.41 2.40 -6.58
CA ILE A 92 -2.73 3.77 -6.98
C ILE A 92 -2.37 4.67 -5.81
N ILE A 93 -1.38 5.53 -6.01
CA ILE A 93 -0.89 6.46 -5.00
C ILE A 93 -1.03 7.87 -5.54
N SER A 94 -1.80 8.72 -4.83
CA SER A 94 -2.11 10.05 -5.33
C SER A 94 -2.09 11.12 -4.24
N THR A 95 -1.58 12.29 -4.60
CA THR A 95 -1.82 13.55 -3.91
C THR A 95 -2.78 14.38 -4.75
N LEU A 96 -3.78 15.02 -4.13
CA LEU A 96 -4.96 15.57 -4.78
C LEU A 96 -5.12 17.08 -4.62
N THR A 97 -4.34 17.69 -3.73
CA THR A 97 -4.24 19.14 -3.53
C THR A 97 -2.79 19.61 -3.60
N LYS A 98 -2.57 20.90 -3.75
CA LYS A 98 -1.22 21.50 -3.82
C LYS A 98 -0.43 21.39 -2.51
N GLN A 99 -1.08 21.36 -1.34
CA GLN A 99 -0.40 21.23 -0.06
C GLN A 99 -0.22 19.79 0.41
N ALA A 100 -0.80 18.82 -0.30
CA ALA A 100 -0.81 17.43 0.14
C ALA A 100 0.60 16.87 0.35
N GLN A 101 0.79 16.22 1.51
CA GLN A 101 2.05 15.63 1.96
C GLN A 101 1.83 14.13 2.18
N LEU A 102 2.40 13.30 1.33
CA LEU A 102 2.39 11.85 1.50
C LEU A 102 3.80 11.38 1.83
N HIS A 103 3.95 10.77 3.01
CA HIS A 103 5.20 10.16 3.45
C HIS A 103 5.02 8.66 3.66
N ILE A 104 5.91 7.87 3.08
CA ILE A 104 6.01 6.42 3.25
C ILE A 104 7.42 6.12 3.75
N GLY A 105 7.51 5.46 4.90
CA GLY A 105 8.78 5.04 5.51
C GLY A 105 9.48 3.92 4.76
N ASN A 106 10.56 3.43 5.35
CA ASN A 106 11.42 2.42 4.73
C ASN A 106 10.81 1.01 4.82
N SER A 107 11.22 0.12 3.92
CA SER A 107 10.91 -1.32 3.97
C SER A 107 9.41 -1.63 4.07
N THR A 108 8.54 -0.73 3.61
CA THR A 108 7.09 -0.90 3.65
C THR A 108 6.57 -1.53 2.37
N GLY A 109 5.72 -2.56 2.51
CA GLY A 109 5.17 -3.34 1.41
C GLY A 109 3.69 -3.09 1.15
N PHE A 110 3.32 -2.99 -0.13
CA PHE A 110 1.96 -2.70 -0.59
C PHE A 110 1.52 -3.71 -1.64
N SER A 111 0.26 -4.15 -1.57
CA SER A 111 -0.36 -5.02 -2.57
C SER A 111 -1.67 -4.41 -3.07
N GLY A 112 -1.70 -3.87 -4.29
CA GLY A 112 -2.92 -3.28 -4.87
C GLY A 112 -3.56 -2.16 -4.04
N VAL A 113 -2.77 -1.44 -3.24
CA VAL A 113 -3.23 -0.37 -2.34
C VAL A 113 -3.76 0.84 -3.12
N ARG A 114 -4.71 1.54 -2.54
CA ARG A 114 -5.14 2.86 -3.00
C ARG A 114 -4.92 3.89 -1.91
N ILE A 115 -4.13 4.91 -2.22
CA ILE A 115 -3.86 6.03 -1.32
C ILE A 115 -4.32 7.31 -2.00
N GLY A 116 -5.28 7.99 -1.35
CA GLY A 116 -5.76 9.31 -1.77
C GLY A 116 -5.47 10.33 -0.69
N CYS A 117 -4.45 11.16 -0.90
CA CYS A 117 -3.99 12.16 0.06
C CYS A 117 -4.41 13.57 -0.39
N PHE A 118 -5.22 14.22 0.42
CA PHE A 118 -5.66 15.61 0.23
C PHE A 118 -4.86 16.60 1.08
N ASP A 119 -4.43 16.20 2.28
CA ASP A 119 -3.64 17.02 3.19
C ASP A 119 -2.40 16.26 3.67
N SER A 120 -2.56 15.27 4.55
CA SER A 120 -1.40 14.56 5.10
C SER A 120 -1.68 13.09 5.38
N ILE A 121 -0.87 12.21 4.79
CA ILE A 121 -0.82 10.79 5.12
C ILE A 121 0.62 10.40 5.42
N THR A 122 0.85 9.86 6.60
CA THR A 122 2.15 9.33 7.02
C THR A 122 2.04 7.83 7.30
N ILE A 123 2.93 7.04 6.71
CA ILE A 123 3.06 5.60 6.94
C ILE A 123 4.51 5.36 7.40
N GLY A 124 4.68 4.69 8.51
CA GLY A 124 5.97 4.40 9.11
C GLY A 124 6.77 3.33 8.38
N ASP A 125 7.85 2.91 9.04
CA ASP A 125 8.79 1.89 8.55
C ASP A 125 8.26 0.47 8.77
N ASN A 126 8.72 -0.47 7.94
CA ASN A 126 8.47 -1.91 8.07
C ASN A 126 6.99 -2.31 8.10
N CYS A 127 6.12 -1.53 7.48
CA CYS A 127 4.70 -1.83 7.44
C CYS A 127 4.36 -2.83 6.33
N LEU A 128 3.35 -3.67 6.58
CA LEU A 128 2.76 -4.56 5.60
C LEU A 128 1.33 -4.15 5.31
N ILE A 129 1.09 -3.58 4.15
CA ILE A 129 -0.24 -3.14 3.71
C ILE A 129 -0.83 -4.19 2.79
N GLY A 130 -1.82 -4.90 3.29
CA GLY A 130 -2.47 -6.02 2.63
C GLY A 130 -3.16 -5.67 1.31
N ALA A 131 -3.62 -6.70 0.61
CA ALA A 131 -4.20 -6.51 -0.72
C ALA A 131 -5.45 -5.62 -0.70
N ASN A 132 -5.52 -4.70 -1.68
CA ASN A 132 -6.68 -3.83 -1.92
C ASN A 132 -7.06 -2.89 -0.76
N VAL A 133 -6.15 -2.60 0.16
CA VAL A 133 -6.37 -1.63 1.24
C VAL A 133 -6.59 -0.25 0.64
N LEU A 134 -7.57 0.48 1.20
CA LEU A 134 -7.81 1.90 0.91
C LEU A 134 -7.31 2.74 2.10
N ILE A 135 -6.56 3.79 1.80
CA ILE A 135 -6.11 4.79 2.78
C ILE A 135 -6.49 6.17 2.26
N THR A 136 -7.25 6.94 3.03
CA THR A 136 -7.63 8.30 2.63
C THR A 136 -7.80 9.21 3.84
N ASP A 137 -7.38 10.45 3.69
CA ASP A 137 -7.50 11.52 4.68
C ASP A 137 -8.72 12.44 4.44
N SER A 138 -9.61 12.07 3.52
CA SER A 138 -10.75 12.89 3.11
C SER A 138 -12.02 12.08 2.88
N ASP A 139 -13.19 12.74 3.00
CA ASP A 139 -14.48 12.18 2.59
C ASP A 139 -14.70 12.19 1.07
N TRP A 140 -13.81 12.80 0.28
CA TRP A 140 -13.90 12.99 -1.17
C TRP A 140 -15.02 13.93 -1.62
N HIS A 141 -16.15 13.94 -0.94
CA HIS A 141 -17.32 14.79 -1.20
C HIS A 141 -17.86 15.34 0.11
N SER A 142 -18.56 16.48 0.02
CA SER A 142 -19.27 17.02 1.16
C SER A 142 -20.38 16.08 1.64
N ILE A 143 -20.50 15.92 2.96
CA ILE A 143 -21.65 15.26 3.57
C ILE A 143 -22.92 16.12 3.48
N ASP A 144 -22.78 17.44 3.30
CA ASP A 144 -23.87 18.37 3.06
C ASP A 144 -24.43 18.17 1.65
N PRO A 145 -25.72 17.81 1.51
CA PRO A 145 -26.31 17.55 0.19
C PRO A 145 -26.32 18.77 -0.73
N THR A 146 -26.35 19.99 -0.17
CA THR A 146 -26.36 21.23 -0.95
C THR A 146 -25.01 21.52 -1.60
N LYS A 147 -23.91 21.13 -0.94
CA LYS A 147 -22.51 21.32 -1.37
C LYS A 147 -21.92 20.13 -2.09
N ARG A 148 -22.63 19.00 -2.17
CA ARG A 148 -22.10 17.74 -2.73
C ARG A 148 -21.78 17.82 -4.22
N LYS A 149 -22.41 18.75 -4.95
CA LYS A 149 -22.15 18.97 -6.39
C LYS A 149 -20.93 19.84 -6.65
N GLU A 150 -20.40 20.51 -5.63
CA GLU A 150 -19.18 21.31 -5.74
C GLU A 150 -18.00 20.36 -5.91
N VAL A 151 -17.25 20.55 -6.98
CA VAL A 151 -16.05 19.74 -7.28
C VAL A 151 -14.87 20.39 -6.61
N GLY A 152 -14.31 19.72 -5.58
CA GLY A 152 -13.08 20.18 -4.93
C GLY A 152 -12.97 19.77 -3.46
N SER A 153 -11.77 19.88 -2.92
CA SER A 153 -11.45 19.53 -1.55
C SER A 153 -12.04 20.49 -0.52
N GLU A 154 -12.48 21.69 -0.92
CA GLU A 154 -12.93 22.74 0.00
C GLU A 154 -14.25 22.39 0.70
N SER A 155 -15.06 21.51 0.12
CA SER A 155 -16.34 21.08 0.69
C SER A 155 -16.25 19.77 1.49
N SER A 156 -15.17 19.02 1.39
CA SER A 156 -14.99 17.75 2.09
C SER A 156 -14.23 17.93 3.41
N LYS A 157 -14.61 17.18 4.46
CA LYS A 157 -13.83 17.17 5.70
C LYS A 157 -12.54 16.38 5.48
N ILE A 158 -11.41 16.99 5.81
CA ILE A 158 -10.08 16.42 5.72
C ILE A 158 -9.51 16.32 7.14
N ASN A 159 -8.95 15.15 7.48
CA ASN A 159 -8.19 14.94 8.71
C ASN A 159 -7.02 14.02 8.42
N PRO A 160 -5.80 14.37 8.85
CA PRO A 160 -4.60 13.57 8.61
C PRO A 160 -4.74 12.10 9.01
N VAL A 161 -4.01 11.23 8.31
CA VAL A 161 -3.87 9.81 8.66
C VAL A 161 -2.43 9.53 9.06
N LYS A 162 -2.25 8.87 10.21
CA LYS A 162 -0.95 8.43 10.69
C LYS A 162 -0.94 6.93 10.93
N ILE A 163 0.02 6.23 10.36
CA ILE A 163 0.26 4.82 10.58
C ILE A 163 1.69 4.70 11.10
N GLY A 164 1.85 4.11 12.27
CA GLY A 164 3.13 3.92 12.94
C GLY A 164 4.03 2.90 12.25
N ASN A 165 5.09 2.49 12.94
CA ASN A 165 6.06 1.52 12.43
C ASN A 165 5.60 0.08 12.69
N ASN A 166 6.08 -0.88 11.89
CA ASN A 166 5.80 -2.32 12.04
C ASN A 166 4.29 -2.65 12.05
N VAL A 167 3.45 -1.84 11.40
CA VAL A 167 2.01 -2.07 11.35
C VAL A 167 1.66 -3.06 10.25
N PHE A 168 0.81 -4.03 10.57
CA PHE A 168 0.21 -4.92 9.58
C PHE A 168 -1.27 -4.60 9.37
N ILE A 169 -1.66 -4.28 8.14
CA ILE A 169 -3.05 -4.01 7.76
C ILE A 169 -3.54 -5.13 6.86
N GLY A 170 -4.58 -5.84 7.32
CA GLY A 170 -5.18 -6.96 6.61
C GLY A 170 -5.86 -6.55 5.30
N VAL A 171 -6.03 -7.54 4.40
CA VAL A 171 -6.65 -7.39 3.07
C VAL A 171 -8.02 -6.72 3.12
N ASN A 172 -8.34 -5.87 2.13
CA ASN A 172 -9.62 -5.17 1.96
C ASN A 172 -10.01 -4.23 3.12
N SER A 173 -9.08 -3.83 3.98
CA SER A 173 -9.34 -2.85 5.03
C SER A 173 -9.41 -1.42 4.47
N MET A 174 -10.15 -0.55 5.15
CA MET A 174 -10.25 0.87 4.83
C MET A 174 -9.75 1.70 5.99
N ILE A 175 -8.77 2.56 5.76
CA ILE A 175 -8.22 3.51 6.72
C ILE A 175 -8.75 4.88 6.36
N LEU A 176 -9.62 5.40 7.19
CA LEU A 176 -10.35 6.63 6.92
C LEU A 176 -9.65 7.84 7.57
N LYS A 177 -10.06 9.02 7.16
CA LYS A 177 -9.53 10.29 7.66
C LYS A 177 -9.52 10.35 9.19
N GLY A 178 -8.49 10.99 9.75
CA GLY A 178 -8.32 11.14 11.20
C GLY A 178 -7.91 9.86 11.93
N THR A 179 -7.52 8.82 11.20
CA THR A 179 -7.02 7.58 11.81
C THR A 179 -5.58 7.74 12.25
N GLU A 180 -5.30 7.33 13.50
CA GLU A 180 -3.95 7.12 14.01
C GLU A 180 -3.81 5.65 14.43
N ILE A 181 -2.84 4.93 13.87
CA ILE A 181 -2.52 3.55 14.24
C ILE A 181 -1.14 3.55 14.87
N GLY A 182 -1.06 3.12 16.13
CA GLY A 182 0.19 3.02 16.86
C GLY A 182 1.10 1.89 16.38
N ASP A 183 2.38 1.98 16.74
CA ASP A 183 3.42 1.03 16.34
C ASP A 183 3.08 -0.42 16.71
N ASN A 184 3.60 -1.35 15.93
CA ASN A 184 3.49 -2.80 16.14
C ASN A 184 2.05 -3.35 16.13
N SER A 185 1.05 -2.59 15.66
CA SER A 185 -0.34 -3.02 15.71
C SER A 185 -0.75 -3.77 14.46
N VAL A 186 -1.75 -4.62 14.62
CA VAL A 186 -2.33 -5.43 13.55
C VAL A 186 -3.79 -5.04 13.35
N ILE A 187 -4.15 -4.72 12.11
CA ILE A 187 -5.53 -4.49 11.68
C ILE A 187 -6.02 -5.73 10.94
N GLY A 188 -7.07 -6.36 11.46
CA GLY A 188 -7.69 -7.53 10.83
C GLY A 188 -8.27 -7.22 9.46
N ALA A 189 -8.34 -8.24 8.59
CA ALA A 189 -8.88 -8.11 7.23
C ALA A 189 -10.31 -7.57 7.20
N GLY A 190 -10.65 -6.75 6.18
CA GLY A 190 -11.98 -6.19 5.99
C GLY A 190 -12.40 -5.15 7.03
N SER A 191 -11.47 -4.63 7.82
CA SER A 191 -11.78 -3.64 8.86
C SER A 191 -11.99 -2.24 8.29
N ILE A 192 -12.90 -1.47 8.93
CA ILE A 192 -13.07 -0.04 8.67
C ILE A 192 -12.55 0.72 9.88
N VAL A 193 -11.40 1.38 9.70
CA VAL A 193 -10.66 2.03 10.78
C VAL A 193 -10.89 3.53 10.74
N SER A 194 -11.33 4.09 11.87
CA SER A 194 -11.44 5.53 12.10
C SER A 194 -11.08 5.82 13.57
N GLY A 195 -10.40 6.93 13.82
CA GLY A 195 -9.94 7.31 15.15
C GLY A 195 -8.64 6.62 15.56
N ILE A 196 -8.40 6.46 16.87
CA ILE A 196 -7.11 6.07 17.42
C ILE A 196 -7.08 4.58 17.74
N ILE A 197 -6.12 3.87 17.19
CA ILE A 197 -5.75 2.49 17.53
C ILE A 197 -4.42 2.56 18.28
N PRO A 198 -4.34 2.12 19.55
CA PRO A 198 -3.10 2.18 20.32
C PRO A 198 -2.02 1.24 19.74
N SER A 199 -0.78 1.43 20.22
CA SER A 199 0.34 0.54 19.86
C SER A 199 0.18 -0.86 20.48
N ASN A 200 0.81 -1.86 19.86
CA ASN A 200 0.89 -3.24 20.36
C ASN A 200 -0.48 -3.90 20.56
N VAL A 201 -1.40 -3.69 19.64
CA VAL A 201 -2.74 -4.30 19.70
C VAL A 201 -3.09 -5.04 18.41
N ILE A 202 -4.05 -5.95 18.52
CA ILE A 202 -4.84 -6.45 17.41
C ILE A 202 -6.20 -5.77 17.46
N ALA A 203 -6.58 -5.09 16.36
CA ALA A 203 -7.87 -4.45 16.18
C ALA A 203 -8.55 -4.96 14.91
N ALA A 204 -9.87 -5.11 14.91
CA ALA A 204 -10.60 -5.53 13.71
C ALA A 204 -12.07 -5.13 13.76
N GLY A 205 -12.75 -5.26 12.63
CA GLY A 205 -14.18 -5.10 12.49
C GLY A 205 -14.64 -3.83 11.79
N ASN A 206 -15.96 -3.66 11.71
CA ASN A 206 -16.63 -2.47 11.19
C ASN A 206 -17.74 -2.03 12.18
N PRO A 207 -17.56 -0.95 12.95
CA PRO A 207 -16.31 -0.17 13.07
C PRO A 207 -15.17 -0.98 13.73
N CYS A 208 -13.93 -0.66 13.38
CA CYS A 208 -12.75 -1.32 13.93
C CYS A 208 -12.61 -1.03 15.43
N LYS A 209 -12.40 -2.09 16.23
CA LYS A 209 -12.18 -2.00 17.68
C LYS A 209 -10.99 -2.86 18.08
N VAL A 210 -10.31 -2.46 19.16
CA VAL A 210 -9.27 -3.28 19.79
C VAL A 210 -9.88 -4.60 20.28
N ILE A 211 -9.26 -5.70 19.89
CA ILE A 211 -9.67 -7.06 20.30
C ILE A 211 -8.81 -7.53 21.47
N LYS A 212 -7.49 -7.33 21.37
CA LYS A 212 -6.54 -7.73 22.42
C LYS A 212 -5.22 -7.02 22.25
N MET A 213 -4.41 -7.02 23.31
CA MET A 213 -2.98 -6.66 23.26
C MET A 213 -2.18 -7.74 22.54
N LEU A 214 -1.03 -7.38 21.94
CA LEU A 214 -0.03 -8.28 21.37
C LEU A 214 0.94 -8.76 22.44
#